data_e4d898ce8964d713de3bf95e23fbeacc
#
_entry.id   e4d898ce8964d713de3bf95e23fbeacc
#
_cell.length_a   1.000
_cell.length_b   1.000
_cell.length_c   1.000
_cell.angle_alpha   90.00
_cell.angle_beta   90.00
_cell.angle_gamma   90.00
#
_symmetry.space_group_name_H-M   'P 1'
#
loop_
_entity.id
_entity.type
_entity.pdbx_description
1 polymer ?
#
loop_
_entity_poly.entity_id
_entity_poly.type
_entity_poly.pdbx_seq_one_letter_code
_entity_poly.pdbx_strand_id
1 'polypeptide(L)'
;MIRTIQTEEITRNIKEMCIEANHFLAEDMEHAMKKAAEEEKSELGKKILLQLQENLKIAGEEMIPICQDTGMAVFFVEIGQDVHFEGQWLEDAINEGVRQGYTEGYLRKSVVADPILRENTKDNTPAIIHYLIVPGDKVTITFAPKGFGSENMSRIFMLKPADGIDGVKNAILTAVKDAGPNACPPMVVGVGVGGTFEKCAILAKKALTRPVNEHSGIPYVADLEKEMLVKINKLGIGPGGLGGTTTALAVNINTYPTHIAGLPVAVNICCHVNRHAVRTI
;
A
#
# COMPACT_ATOMS: atom_id res chain seq x y z
N MET A 1 -8.56 -32.42 2.96
CA MET A 1 -9.62 -32.61 1.92
C MET A 1 -9.46 -31.43 0.96
N ILE A 2 -9.43 -31.70 -0.35
CA ILE A 2 -9.29 -30.62 -1.35
C ILE A 2 -10.60 -29.82 -1.36
N ARG A 3 -10.50 -28.49 -1.23
CA ARG A 3 -11.62 -27.56 -1.35
C ARG A 3 -11.66 -26.97 -2.74
N THR A 4 -12.80 -27.05 -3.41
CA THR A 4 -12.99 -26.41 -4.73
C THR A 4 -13.59 -25.02 -4.56
N ILE A 5 -13.00 -24.03 -5.22
CA ILE A 5 -13.47 -22.65 -5.27
C ILE A 5 -13.76 -22.30 -6.73
N GLN A 6 -14.96 -21.78 -6.99
CA GLN A 6 -15.35 -21.32 -8.33
C GLN A 6 -14.67 -19.96 -8.60
N THR A 7 -14.06 -19.84 -9.77
CA THR A 7 -13.32 -18.61 -10.10
C THR A 7 -14.23 -17.40 -10.30
N GLU A 8 -15.52 -17.59 -10.56
CA GLU A 8 -16.53 -16.53 -10.57
C GLU A 8 -16.70 -15.88 -9.20
N GLU A 9 -16.50 -16.65 -8.11
CA GLU A 9 -16.51 -16.11 -6.74
C GLU A 9 -15.31 -15.17 -6.53
N ILE A 10 -14.14 -15.53 -7.07
CA ILE A 10 -12.96 -14.67 -7.07
C ILE A 10 -13.24 -13.37 -7.82
N THR A 11 -13.76 -13.46 -9.05
CA THR A 11 -14.11 -12.29 -9.87
C THR A 11 -15.05 -11.34 -9.15
N ARG A 12 -16.11 -11.85 -8.52
CA ARG A 12 -17.06 -11.04 -7.75
C ARG A 12 -16.40 -10.33 -6.58
N ASN A 13 -15.63 -11.06 -5.76
CA ASN A 13 -14.92 -10.47 -4.62
C ASN A 13 -13.93 -9.39 -5.05
N ILE A 14 -13.16 -9.61 -6.11
CA ILE A 14 -12.20 -8.62 -6.65
C ILE A 14 -12.92 -7.35 -7.11
N LYS A 15 -14.03 -7.49 -7.84
CA LYS A 15 -14.86 -6.36 -8.27
C LYS A 15 -15.30 -5.51 -7.07
N GLU A 16 -15.88 -6.15 -6.05
CA GLU A 16 -16.36 -5.48 -4.83
C GLU A 16 -15.20 -4.78 -4.09
N MET A 17 -14.06 -5.44 -3.94
CA MET A 17 -12.87 -4.87 -3.30
C MET A 17 -12.36 -3.64 -4.05
N CYS A 18 -12.37 -3.65 -5.39
CA CYS A 18 -11.96 -2.50 -6.19
C CYS A 18 -12.84 -1.28 -5.94
N ILE A 19 -14.15 -1.47 -5.87
CA ILE A 19 -15.11 -0.40 -5.59
C ILE A 19 -14.95 0.08 -4.14
N GLU A 20 -15.04 -0.83 -3.18
CA GLU A 20 -14.98 -0.52 -1.75
C GLU A 20 -13.72 0.28 -1.39
N ALA A 21 -12.54 -0.23 -1.73
CA ALA A 21 -11.28 0.42 -1.34
C ALA A 21 -11.06 1.80 -1.99
N ASN A 22 -11.74 2.11 -3.09
CA ASN A 22 -11.61 3.41 -3.73
C ASN A 22 -12.63 4.45 -3.25
N HIS A 23 -13.69 4.03 -2.51
CA HIS A 23 -14.72 4.91 -1.97
C HIS A 23 -14.64 5.05 -0.46
N PHE A 24 -14.10 4.06 0.23
CA PHE A 24 -13.99 4.05 1.69
C PHE A 24 -12.53 3.82 2.10
N LEU A 25 -12.06 4.60 3.05
CA LEU A 25 -10.78 4.37 3.69
C LEU A 25 -10.97 3.39 4.85
N ALA A 26 -9.95 2.59 5.17
CA ALA A 26 -10.02 1.68 6.31
C ALA A 26 -10.08 2.46 7.64
N GLU A 27 -10.78 1.91 8.65
CA GLU A 27 -11.03 2.57 9.94
C GLU A 27 -9.73 2.99 10.66
N ASP A 28 -8.69 2.19 10.58
CA ASP A 28 -7.38 2.49 11.18
C ASP A 28 -6.77 3.76 10.59
N MET A 29 -6.91 3.96 9.29
CA MET A 29 -6.46 5.15 8.57
C MET A 29 -7.30 6.39 8.93
N GLU A 30 -8.63 6.25 9.01
CA GLU A 30 -9.51 7.35 9.43
C GLU A 30 -9.21 7.79 10.86
N HIS A 31 -9.02 6.84 11.78
CA HIS A 31 -8.61 7.12 13.15
C HIS A 31 -7.24 7.80 13.22
N ALA A 32 -6.27 7.32 12.43
CA ALA A 32 -4.94 7.93 12.38
C ALA A 32 -4.98 9.37 11.87
N MET A 33 -5.78 9.65 10.84
CA MET A 33 -5.97 11.01 10.32
C MET A 33 -6.67 11.94 11.31
N LYS A 34 -7.68 11.44 12.03
CA LYS A 34 -8.36 12.21 13.08
C LYS A 34 -7.39 12.58 14.19
N LYS A 35 -6.66 11.60 14.72
CA LYS A 35 -5.64 11.81 15.74
C LYS A 35 -4.57 12.80 15.26
N ALA A 36 -4.11 12.65 14.02
CA ALA A 36 -3.14 13.57 13.43
C ALA A 36 -3.64 15.02 13.39
N ALA A 37 -4.92 15.26 13.09
CA ALA A 37 -5.51 16.60 13.09
C ALA A 37 -5.59 17.21 14.50
N GLU A 38 -5.82 16.37 15.53
CA GLU A 38 -5.83 16.81 16.92
C GLU A 38 -4.41 17.18 17.43
N GLU A 39 -3.40 16.43 17.02
CA GLU A 39 -2.00 16.56 17.49
C GLU A 39 -1.15 17.52 16.65
N GLU A 40 -1.57 17.87 15.41
CA GLU A 40 -0.83 18.76 14.49
C GLU A 40 -0.68 20.15 15.13
N LYS A 41 0.53 20.71 15.04
CA LYS A 41 0.85 22.02 15.63
C LYS A 41 0.74 23.17 14.66
N SER A 42 0.78 22.89 13.35
CA SER A 42 0.59 23.89 12.32
C SER A 42 -0.89 24.16 12.08
N GLU A 43 -1.35 25.40 12.21
CA GLU A 43 -2.71 25.77 11.90
C GLU A 43 -3.11 25.47 10.44
N LEU A 44 -2.17 25.64 9.52
CA LEU A 44 -2.36 25.25 8.11
C LEU A 44 -2.44 23.74 7.97
N GLY A 45 -1.54 23.01 8.63
CA GLY A 45 -1.54 21.54 8.66
C GLY A 45 -2.85 20.95 9.19
N LYS A 46 -3.39 21.52 10.29
CA LYS A 46 -4.73 21.13 10.81
C LYS A 46 -5.83 21.33 9.78
N LYS A 47 -5.86 22.50 9.13
CA LYS A 47 -6.89 22.79 8.12
C LYS A 47 -6.81 21.78 6.96
N ILE A 48 -5.61 21.42 6.52
CA ILE A 48 -5.44 20.41 5.47
C ILE A 48 -5.97 19.06 5.93
N LEU A 49 -5.59 18.60 7.12
CA LEU A 49 -6.07 17.32 7.66
C LEU A 49 -7.59 17.27 7.81
N LEU A 50 -8.22 18.36 8.20
CA LEU A 50 -9.69 18.47 8.27
C LEU A 50 -10.32 18.42 6.87
N GLN A 51 -9.74 19.09 5.87
CA GLN A 51 -10.22 19.01 4.48
C GLN A 51 -10.08 17.58 3.92
N LEU A 52 -9.01 16.85 4.24
CA LEU A 52 -8.85 15.46 3.84
C LEU A 52 -9.94 14.58 4.46
N GLN A 53 -10.28 14.78 5.73
CA GLN A 53 -11.38 14.04 6.39
C GLN A 53 -12.75 14.38 5.79
N GLU A 54 -13.01 15.65 5.47
CA GLU A 54 -14.22 16.06 4.76
C GLU A 54 -14.33 15.41 3.38
N ASN A 55 -13.20 15.33 2.64
CA ASN A 55 -13.16 14.63 1.37
C ASN A 55 -13.52 13.14 1.51
N LEU A 56 -13.03 12.45 2.55
CA LEU A 56 -13.39 11.05 2.81
C LEU A 56 -14.89 10.88 3.05
N LYS A 57 -15.48 11.79 3.83
CA LYS A 57 -16.92 11.79 4.11
C LYS A 57 -17.73 11.97 2.81
N ILE A 58 -17.42 13.00 2.01
CA ILE A 58 -18.09 13.26 0.73
C ILE A 58 -17.95 12.07 -0.20
N ALA A 59 -16.74 11.50 -0.31
CA ALA A 59 -16.49 10.34 -1.16
C ALA A 59 -17.39 9.15 -0.83
N GLY A 60 -17.53 8.83 0.47
CA GLY A 60 -18.40 7.74 0.93
C GLY A 60 -19.88 8.02 0.78
N GLU A 61 -20.34 9.25 1.09
CA GLU A 61 -21.75 9.63 1.00
C GLU A 61 -22.25 9.73 -0.45
N GLU A 62 -21.41 10.28 -1.34
CA GLU A 62 -21.77 10.50 -2.76
C GLU A 62 -21.34 9.35 -3.66
N MET A 63 -20.70 8.31 -3.13
CA MET A 63 -20.11 7.21 -3.90
C MET A 63 -19.19 7.71 -5.04
N ILE A 64 -18.32 8.66 -4.70
CA ILE A 64 -17.31 9.22 -5.58
C ILE A 64 -15.93 8.70 -5.14
N PRO A 65 -15.02 8.33 -6.04
CA PRO A 65 -13.67 7.90 -5.64
C PRO A 65 -12.94 8.96 -4.80
N ILE A 66 -12.30 8.53 -3.72
CA ILE A 66 -11.58 9.40 -2.77
C ILE A 66 -10.54 10.30 -3.47
N CYS A 67 -9.95 9.82 -4.55
CA CYS A 67 -8.90 10.51 -5.30
C CYS A 67 -9.08 10.26 -6.81
N GLN A 68 -8.63 11.21 -7.63
CA GLN A 68 -8.58 11.03 -9.09
C GLN A 68 -7.62 9.93 -9.53
N ASP A 69 -6.58 9.62 -8.73
CA ASP A 69 -5.71 8.47 -8.94
C ASP A 69 -6.24 7.27 -8.16
N THR A 70 -7.04 6.45 -8.83
CA THR A 70 -7.59 5.21 -8.27
C THR A 70 -6.61 4.03 -8.37
N GLY A 71 -5.40 4.31 -8.85
CA GLY A 71 -4.24 3.45 -8.77
C GLY A 71 -4.20 2.30 -9.78
N MET A 72 -3.08 1.62 -9.78
CA MET A 72 -2.92 0.32 -10.40
C MET A 72 -3.28 -0.77 -9.38
N ALA A 73 -4.03 -1.77 -9.80
CA ALA A 73 -4.46 -2.86 -8.93
C ALA A 73 -3.28 -3.75 -8.54
N VAL A 74 -3.01 -3.88 -7.24
CA VAL A 74 -1.99 -4.79 -6.70
C VAL A 74 -2.66 -5.77 -5.76
N PHE A 75 -2.41 -7.06 -5.96
CA PHE A 75 -2.95 -8.14 -5.15
C PHE A 75 -1.84 -8.97 -4.51
N PHE A 76 -2.06 -9.33 -3.25
CA PHE A 76 -1.36 -10.41 -2.58
C PHE A 76 -2.38 -11.53 -2.34
N VAL A 77 -2.17 -12.67 -2.97
CA VAL A 77 -3.09 -13.82 -2.94
C VAL A 77 -2.40 -14.97 -2.23
N GLU A 78 -2.85 -15.25 -1.01
CA GLU A 78 -2.41 -16.39 -0.22
C GLU A 78 -3.36 -17.56 -0.51
N ILE A 79 -2.83 -18.61 -1.12
CA ILE A 79 -3.61 -19.78 -1.57
C ILE A 79 -3.30 -20.96 -0.67
N GLY A 80 -4.33 -21.50 -0.02
CA GLY A 80 -4.20 -22.73 0.73
C GLY A 80 -3.78 -23.88 -0.17
N GLN A 81 -2.84 -24.70 0.30
CA GLN A 81 -2.31 -25.84 -0.46
C GLN A 81 -3.39 -26.87 -0.86
N ASP A 82 -4.48 -26.94 -0.11
CA ASP A 82 -5.61 -27.83 -0.37
C ASP A 82 -6.74 -27.20 -1.18
N VAL A 83 -6.46 -26.08 -1.90
CA VAL A 83 -7.41 -25.40 -2.76
C VAL A 83 -7.25 -25.86 -4.21
N HIS A 84 -8.38 -26.12 -4.86
CA HIS A 84 -8.50 -26.30 -6.30
C HIS A 84 -9.43 -25.23 -6.89
N PHE A 85 -9.00 -24.55 -7.95
CA PHE A 85 -9.83 -23.59 -8.66
C PHE A 85 -10.52 -24.27 -9.85
N GLU A 86 -11.83 -24.04 -9.97
CA GLU A 86 -12.64 -24.53 -11.08
C GLU A 86 -13.27 -23.35 -11.83
N GLY A 87 -13.28 -23.41 -13.14
CA GLY A 87 -13.76 -22.35 -14.03
C GLY A 87 -12.65 -21.83 -14.92
N GLN A 88 -12.57 -20.51 -15.08
CA GLN A 88 -11.52 -19.88 -15.88
C GLN A 88 -10.18 -19.85 -15.14
N TRP A 89 -9.11 -19.54 -15.84
CA TRP A 89 -7.80 -19.39 -15.19
C TRP A 89 -7.83 -18.30 -14.10
N LEU A 90 -7.19 -18.56 -12.94
CA LEU A 90 -7.27 -17.67 -11.77
C LEU A 90 -6.84 -16.24 -12.07
N GLU A 91 -5.78 -16.05 -12.84
CA GLU A 91 -5.30 -14.72 -13.20
C GLU A 91 -6.29 -13.97 -14.10
N ASP A 92 -6.96 -14.69 -15.01
CA ASP A 92 -8.04 -14.12 -15.84
C ASP A 92 -9.25 -13.73 -14.98
N ALA A 93 -9.59 -14.53 -13.97
CA ALA A 93 -10.67 -14.24 -13.03
C ALA A 93 -10.38 -12.97 -12.20
N ILE A 94 -9.14 -12.81 -11.75
CA ILE A 94 -8.71 -11.61 -11.03
C ILE A 94 -8.78 -10.39 -11.94
N ASN A 95 -8.23 -10.46 -13.15
CA ASN A 95 -8.25 -9.37 -14.11
C ASN A 95 -9.68 -9.01 -14.56
N GLU A 96 -10.57 -9.99 -14.71
CA GLU A 96 -11.98 -9.74 -15.00
C GLU A 96 -12.65 -8.98 -13.85
N GLY A 97 -12.39 -9.35 -12.60
CA GLY A 97 -12.87 -8.62 -11.42
C GLY A 97 -12.38 -7.16 -11.39
N VAL A 98 -11.12 -6.92 -11.75
CA VAL A 98 -10.56 -5.56 -11.88
C VAL A 98 -11.27 -4.79 -12.98
N ARG A 99 -11.45 -5.38 -14.17
CA ARG A 99 -12.14 -4.75 -15.30
C ARG A 99 -13.55 -4.31 -14.92
N GLN A 100 -14.32 -5.21 -14.31
CA GLN A 100 -15.66 -4.91 -13.83
C GLN A 100 -15.65 -3.83 -12.75
N GLY A 101 -14.81 -3.97 -11.71
CA GLY A 101 -14.73 -3.04 -10.60
C GLY A 101 -14.33 -1.62 -11.03
N TYR A 102 -13.34 -1.49 -11.91
CA TYR A 102 -12.93 -0.17 -12.43
C TYR A 102 -13.94 0.44 -13.41
N THR A 103 -14.76 -0.37 -14.04
CA THR A 103 -15.83 0.13 -14.94
C THR A 103 -17.06 0.53 -14.16
N GLU A 104 -17.59 -0.33 -13.31
CA GLU A 104 -18.82 -0.10 -12.56
C GLU A 104 -18.63 0.90 -11.40
N GLY A 105 -17.43 0.95 -10.80
CA GLY A 105 -17.05 1.93 -9.78
C GLY A 105 -16.64 3.30 -10.34
N TYR A 106 -16.76 3.52 -11.67
CA TYR A 106 -16.32 4.76 -12.32
C TYR A 106 -14.88 5.16 -12.03
N LEU A 107 -14.01 4.16 -11.82
CA LEU A 107 -12.63 4.36 -11.47
C LEU A 107 -11.78 4.70 -12.71
N ARG A 108 -10.68 5.42 -12.50
CA ARG A 108 -9.79 5.84 -13.58
C ARG A 108 -9.01 4.65 -14.15
N LYS A 109 -9.07 4.45 -15.46
CA LYS A 109 -8.27 3.44 -16.19
C LYS A 109 -6.88 4.02 -16.44
N SER A 110 -5.92 3.68 -15.59
CA SER A 110 -4.58 4.29 -15.58
C SER A 110 -3.48 3.40 -16.17
N VAL A 111 -3.79 2.12 -16.46
CA VAL A 111 -2.81 1.17 -16.98
C VAL A 111 -2.54 1.41 -18.47
N VAL A 112 -1.28 1.37 -18.85
CA VAL A 112 -0.83 1.39 -20.25
C VAL A 112 -0.24 0.03 -20.63
N ALA A 113 -0.58 -0.46 -21.82
CA ALA A 113 -0.16 -1.77 -22.30
C ALA A 113 1.36 -1.87 -22.53
N ASP A 114 1.96 -0.77 -22.95
CA ASP A 114 3.41 -0.65 -23.13
C ASP A 114 3.93 0.59 -22.38
N PRO A 115 4.99 0.44 -21.57
CA PRO A 115 5.49 1.54 -20.74
C PRO A 115 6.18 2.66 -21.53
N ILE A 116 6.56 2.42 -22.78
CA ILE A 116 7.25 3.39 -23.66
C ILE A 116 6.26 3.99 -24.65
N LEU A 117 5.46 3.17 -25.34
CA LEU A 117 4.44 3.61 -26.31
C LEU A 117 3.23 4.25 -25.66
N ARG A 118 2.95 3.92 -24.41
CA ARG A 118 1.95 4.57 -23.55
C ARG A 118 0.50 4.40 -24.00
N GLU A 119 0.19 3.35 -24.75
CA GLU A 119 -1.19 3.02 -25.13
C GLU A 119 -1.99 2.53 -23.93
N ASN A 120 -3.13 3.18 -23.62
CA ASN A 120 -3.96 2.82 -22.49
C ASN A 120 -4.74 1.52 -22.76
N THR A 121 -4.80 0.63 -21.77
CA THR A 121 -5.53 -0.65 -21.86
C THR A 121 -7.04 -0.49 -21.83
N LYS A 122 -7.54 0.67 -21.36
CA LYS A 122 -8.96 1.09 -21.27
C LYS A 122 -9.80 0.35 -20.21
N ASP A 123 -9.22 -0.61 -19.49
CA ASP A 123 -9.90 -1.43 -18.50
C ASP A 123 -9.14 -1.56 -17.17
N ASN A 124 -7.99 -0.90 -17.06
CA ASN A 124 -7.06 -0.92 -15.89
C ASN A 124 -6.45 -2.28 -15.61
N THR A 125 -6.39 -3.17 -16.59
CA THR A 125 -5.67 -4.46 -16.52
C THR A 125 -4.37 -4.40 -17.34
N PRO A 126 -3.39 -5.30 -17.11
CA PRO A 126 -3.41 -6.33 -16.07
C PRO A 126 -3.13 -5.77 -14.67
N ALA A 127 -3.59 -6.48 -13.66
CA ALA A 127 -3.21 -6.27 -12.27
C ALA A 127 -1.79 -6.78 -12.01
N ILE A 128 -1.16 -6.27 -10.94
CA ILE A 128 0.06 -6.87 -10.36
C ILE A 128 -0.37 -7.88 -9.31
N ILE A 129 -0.01 -9.15 -9.48
CA ILE A 129 -0.46 -10.23 -8.61
C ILE A 129 0.75 -10.95 -8.03
N HIS A 130 0.78 -11.05 -6.70
CA HIS A 130 1.78 -11.80 -5.96
C HIS A 130 1.10 -13.00 -5.30
N TYR A 131 1.51 -14.20 -5.68
CA TYR A 131 0.98 -15.45 -5.12
C TYR A 131 1.88 -15.99 -4.02
N LEU A 132 1.26 -16.55 -2.98
CA LEU A 132 1.92 -17.29 -1.92
C LEU A 132 1.10 -18.55 -1.59
N ILE A 133 1.73 -19.70 -1.64
CA ILE A 133 1.10 -20.95 -1.18
C ILE A 133 1.29 -21.07 0.33
N VAL A 134 0.20 -21.31 1.04
CA VAL A 134 0.16 -21.45 2.51
C VAL A 134 -0.51 -22.76 2.91
N PRO A 135 -0.31 -23.27 4.12
CA PRO A 135 -1.07 -24.43 4.60
C PRO A 135 -2.58 -24.13 4.69
N GLY A 136 -3.41 -25.15 4.43
CA GLY A 136 -4.86 -25.08 4.60
C GLY A 136 -5.63 -25.01 3.29
N ASP A 137 -6.90 -24.64 3.40
CA ASP A 137 -7.91 -24.69 2.32
C ASP A 137 -8.63 -23.35 2.08
N LYS A 138 -8.04 -22.25 2.55
CA LYS A 138 -8.58 -20.90 2.36
C LYS A 138 -7.78 -20.12 1.34
N VAL A 139 -8.42 -19.14 0.71
CA VAL A 139 -7.77 -18.15 -0.13
C VAL A 139 -7.94 -16.77 0.51
N THR A 140 -6.84 -16.14 0.89
CA THR A 140 -6.87 -14.76 1.41
C THR A 140 -6.33 -13.81 0.35
N ILE A 141 -7.16 -12.86 -0.04
CA ILE A 141 -6.85 -11.85 -1.06
C ILE A 141 -6.71 -10.51 -0.35
N THR A 142 -5.54 -9.90 -0.48
CA THR A 142 -5.31 -8.51 -0.07
C THR A 142 -5.17 -7.66 -1.31
N PHE A 143 -6.03 -6.66 -1.47
CA PHE A 143 -6.02 -5.70 -2.55
C PHE A 143 -5.48 -4.35 -2.07
N ALA A 144 -4.61 -3.73 -2.86
CA ALA A 144 -4.09 -2.39 -2.63
C ALA A 144 -4.04 -1.62 -3.95
N PRO A 145 -4.99 -0.69 -4.21
CA PRO A 145 -4.90 0.20 -5.36
C PRO A 145 -3.79 1.21 -5.14
N LYS A 146 -2.69 1.06 -5.88
CA LYS A 146 -1.48 1.86 -5.69
C LYS A 146 -1.39 3.04 -6.64
N GLY A 147 -1.60 4.24 -6.11
CA GLY A 147 -1.44 5.49 -6.85
C GLY A 147 0.01 5.79 -7.18
N PHE A 148 0.27 6.31 -8.39
CA PHE A 148 1.63 6.47 -8.93
C PHE A 148 2.31 7.76 -8.52
N GLY A 149 1.60 8.77 -8.05
CA GLY A 149 2.23 9.96 -7.47
C GLY A 149 3.19 9.58 -6.33
N SER A 150 2.74 8.76 -5.39
CA SER A 150 3.57 8.26 -4.30
C SER A 150 4.43 7.06 -4.69
N GLU A 151 3.99 6.19 -5.61
CA GLU A 151 4.81 5.05 -6.09
C GLU A 151 6.13 5.52 -6.71
N ASN A 152 6.10 6.57 -7.50
CA ASN A 152 7.29 7.15 -8.13
C ASN A 152 8.32 7.67 -7.12
N MET A 153 7.91 7.91 -5.88
CA MET A 153 8.78 8.38 -4.79
C MET A 153 9.48 7.25 -4.04
N SER A 154 9.18 6.00 -4.37
CA SER A 154 9.78 4.82 -3.74
C SER A 154 11.22 4.61 -4.18
N ARG A 155 12.04 3.98 -3.32
CA ARG A 155 13.48 3.76 -3.55
C ARG A 155 13.90 2.38 -3.08
N ILE A 156 14.92 1.83 -3.76
CA ILE A 156 15.62 0.62 -3.33
C ILE A 156 17.09 0.97 -3.11
N PHE A 157 17.64 0.45 -2.03
CA PHE A 157 19.04 0.62 -1.63
C PHE A 157 19.66 -0.76 -1.42
N MET A 158 20.75 -1.03 -2.11
CA MET A 158 21.56 -2.24 -1.90
C MET A 158 22.69 -1.91 -0.93
N LEU A 159 22.37 -1.96 0.38
CA LEU A 159 23.32 -1.64 1.44
C LEU A 159 24.32 -2.78 1.66
N LYS A 160 25.43 -2.45 2.29
CA LYS A 160 26.40 -3.42 2.78
C LYS A 160 26.06 -3.84 4.22
N PRO A 161 26.35 -5.07 4.66
CA PRO A 161 26.14 -5.48 6.05
C PRO A 161 26.78 -4.56 7.08
N ALA A 162 27.92 -3.95 6.74
CA ALA A 162 28.61 -2.99 7.59
C ALA A 162 27.84 -1.68 7.83
N ASP A 163 26.87 -1.33 6.97
CA ASP A 163 26.03 -0.14 7.15
C ASP A 163 25.02 -0.35 8.28
N GLY A 164 24.71 -1.59 8.63
CA GLY A 164 23.91 -1.99 9.77
C GLY A 164 22.56 -1.27 9.86
N ILE A 165 22.05 -1.16 11.09
CA ILE A 165 20.76 -0.52 11.35
C ILE A 165 20.76 0.97 11.00
N ASP A 166 21.88 1.65 11.13
CA ASP A 166 21.99 3.08 10.80
C ASP A 166 21.89 3.31 9.30
N GLY A 167 22.44 2.40 8.48
CA GLY A 167 22.23 2.40 7.02
C GLY A 167 20.75 2.26 6.67
N VAL A 168 20.02 1.34 7.34
CA VAL A 168 18.57 1.18 7.15
C VAL A 168 17.81 2.46 7.52
N LYS A 169 18.11 3.06 8.68
CA LYS A 169 17.49 4.33 9.10
C LYS A 169 17.75 5.46 8.11
N ASN A 170 18.97 5.57 7.61
CA ASN A 170 19.36 6.57 6.63
C ASN A 170 18.64 6.36 5.28
N ALA A 171 18.51 5.12 4.81
CA ALA A 171 17.77 4.78 3.60
C ALA A 171 16.31 5.22 3.68
N ILE A 172 15.64 4.93 4.82
CA ILE A 172 14.25 5.35 5.07
C ILE A 172 14.14 6.88 5.04
N LEU A 173 14.99 7.60 5.79
CA LEU A 173 14.95 9.06 5.84
C LEU A 173 15.26 9.69 4.49
N THR A 174 16.21 9.14 3.73
CA THR A 174 16.54 9.62 2.38
C THR A 174 15.35 9.49 1.44
N ALA A 175 14.70 8.32 1.41
CA ALA A 175 13.53 8.11 0.56
C ALA A 175 12.38 9.09 0.89
N VAL A 176 12.11 9.32 2.19
CA VAL A 176 11.06 10.25 2.61
C VAL A 176 11.41 11.70 2.30
N LYS A 177 12.67 12.12 2.48
CA LYS A 177 13.13 13.48 2.12
C LYS A 177 13.03 13.73 0.63
N ASP A 178 13.45 12.75 -0.19
CA ASP A 178 13.36 12.83 -1.66
C ASP A 178 11.91 12.89 -2.14
N ALA A 179 11.02 12.16 -1.46
CA ALA A 179 9.59 12.18 -1.75
C ALA A 179 8.99 13.57 -1.48
N GLY A 180 9.31 14.16 -0.33
CA GLY A 180 8.84 15.48 0.05
C GLY A 180 7.34 15.67 -0.15
N PRO A 181 6.90 16.83 -0.68
CA PRO A 181 5.50 17.11 -0.95
C PRO A 181 4.90 16.24 -2.09
N ASN A 182 5.73 15.69 -2.97
CA ASN A 182 5.27 14.95 -4.16
C ASN A 182 4.55 13.63 -3.80
N ALA A 183 4.73 13.14 -2.57
CA ALA A 183 4.04 11.95 -2.09
C ALA A 183 2.66 12.24 -1.47
N CYS A 184 2.18 13.48 -1.50
CA CYS A 184 0.92 13.89 -0.88
C CYS A 184 0.82 13.48 0.59
N PRO A 185 1.70 13.99 1.49
CA PRO A 185 1.68 13.64 2.90
C PRO A 185 0.39 14.12 3.61
N PRO A 186 0.03 13.51 4.75
CA PRO A 186 0.84 12.56 5.53
C PRO A 186 0.97 11.18 4.88
N MET A 187 2.17 10.63 4.91
CA MET A 187 2.52 9.38 4.22
C MET A 187 2.27 8.15 5.09
N VAL A 188 2.09 6.99 4.45
CA VAL A 188 2.38 5.69 5.05
C VAL A 188 3.63 5.14 4.37
N VAL A 189 4.61 4.74 5.16
CA VAL A 189 5.91 4.29 4.68
C VAL A 189 6.06 2.80 4.91
N GLY A 190 6.04 2.02 3.82
CA GLY A 190 6.30 0.59 3.84
C GLY A 190 7.78 0.31 3.60
N VAL A 191 8.38 -0.50 4.44
CA VAL A 191 9.80 -0.83 4.35
C VAL A 191 9.98 -2.34 4.27
N GLY A 192 10.79 -2.80 3.34
CA GLY A 192 11.22 -4.19 3.23
C GLY A 192 12.73 -4.28 3.45
N VAL A 193 13.16 -5.12 4.37
CA VAL A 193 14.57 -5.30 4.73
C VAL A 193 14.95 -6.77 4.57
N GLY A 194 15.98 -7.03 3.79
CA GLY A 194 16.48 -8.38 3.55
C GLY A 194 15.89 -9.04 2.29
N GLY A 195 16.09 -10.35 2.16
CA GLY A 195 15.81 -11.10 0.93
C GLY A 195 16.79 -10.75 -0.18
N THR A 196 16.23 -10.54 -1.37
CA THR A 196 16.91 -10.15 -2.61
C THR A 196 16.37 -8.81 -3.10
N PHE A 197 16.88 -8.30 -4.23
CA PHE A 197 16.46 -7.05 -4.84
C PHE A 197 14.93 -6.95 -5.01
N GLU A 198 14.32 -7.97 -5.62
CA GLU A 198 12.86 -8.03 -5.83
C GLU A 198 12.11 -8.33 -4.52
N LYS A 199 12.68 -9.17 -3.65
CA LYS A 199 12.02 -9.57 -2.41
C LYS A 199 11.84 -8.40 -1.45
N CYS A 200 12.85 -7.56 -1.26
CA CYS A 200 12.72 -6.38 -0.39
C CYS A 200 11.67 -5.40 -0.93
N ALA A 201 11.55 -5.24 -2.25
CA ALA A 201 10.51 -4.41 -2.87
C ALA A 201 9.09 -4.95 -2.61
N ILE A 202 8.90 -6.27 -2.76
CA ILE A 202 7.61 -6.94 -2.45
C ILE A 202 7.27 -6.79 -0.96
N LEU A 203 8.24 -6.96 -0.07
CA LEU A 203 8.06 -6.78 1.37
C LEU A 203 7.64 -5.36 1.73
N ALA A 204 8.29 -4.36 1.12
CA ALA A 204 7.95 -2.95 1.33
C ALA A 204 6.52 -2.64 0.89
N LYS A 205 6.10 -3.17 -0.26
CA LYS A 205 4.73 -3.00 -0.74
C LYS A 205 3.70 -3.73 0.13
N LYS A 206 3.98 -4.97 0.54
CA LYS A 206 3.12 -5.71 1.50
C LYS A 206 3.04 -5.00 2.85
N ALA A 207 4.09 -4.32 3.30
CA ALA A 207 4.08 -3.57 4.56
C ALA A 207 3.06 -2.41 4.55
N LEU A 208 2.74 -1.83 3.39
CA LEU A 208 1.70 -0.80 3.25
C LEU A 208 0.28 -1.31 3.52
N THR A 209 0.05 -2.63 3.46
CA THR A 209 -1.27 -3.23 3.69
C THR A 209 -1.49 -3.68 5.15
N ARG A 210 -0.51 -3.48 6.03
CA ARG A 210 -0.69 -3.68 7.46
C ARG A 210 -1.39 -2.45 8.07
N PRO A 211 -2.37 -2.64 8.97
CA PRO A 211 -3.02 -1.54 9.66
C PRO A 211 -2.00 -0.58 10.30
N VAL A 212 -2.27 0.74 10.20
CA VAL A 212 -1.32 1.76 10.65
C VAL A 212 -1.19 1.86 12.18
N ASN A 213 -2.08 1.25 12.91
CA ASN A 213 -2.06 1.12 14.38
C ASN A 213 -1.40 -0.18 14.85
N GLU A 214 -0.97 -1.05 13.94
CA GLU A 214 -0.30 -2.31 14.26
C GLU A 214 1.20 -2.21 13.98
N HIS A 215 1.99 -2.71 14.93
CA HIS A 215 3.44 -2.81 14.79
C HIS A 215 3.89 -4.23 14.45
N SER A 216 5.13 -4.34 14.00
CA SER A 216 5.76 -5.64 13.76
C SER A 216 5.71 -6.53 15.01
N GLY A 217 5.43 -7.82 14.83
CA GLY A 217 5.51 -8.81 15.91
C GLY A 217 6.95 -9.07 16.41
N ILE A 218 7.98 -8.52 15.74
CA ILE A 218 9.38 -8.62 16.12
C ILE A 218 9.74 -7.39 16.95
N PRO A 219 10.08 -7.51 18.25
CA PRO A 219 10.19 -6.37 19.14
C PRO A 219 11.13 -5.26 18.67
N TYR A 220 12.36 -5.59 18.23
CA TYR A 220 13.31 -4.57 17.76
C TYR A 220 12.86 -3.87 16.47
N VAL A 221 12.07 -4.56 15.62
CA VAL A 221 11.48 -3.96 14.41
C VAL A 221 10.36 -3.00 14.80
N ALA A 222 9.49 -3.39 15.74
CA ALA A 222 8.46 -2.50 16.26
C ALA A 222 9.03 -1.21 16.89
N ASP A 223 10.14 -1.32 17.60
CA ASP A 223 10.84 -0.16 18.16
C ASP A 223 11.44 0.71 17.05
N LEU A 224 11.99 0.09 16.00
CA LEU A 224 12.51 0.81 14.84
C LEU A 224 11.39 1.54 14.08
N GLU A 225 10.21 0.94 13.90
CA GLU A 225 9.04 1.58 13.31
C GLU A 225 8.65 2.87 14.05
N LYS A 226 8.55 2.81 15.37
CA LYS A 226 8.25 3.96 16.24
C LYS A 226 9.33 5.03 16.16
N GLU A 227 10.61 4.63 16.24
CA GLU A 227 11.74 5.55 16.14
C GLU A 227 11.72 6.29 14.79
N MET A 228 11.48 5.56 13.71
CA MET A 228 11.47 6.14 12.36
C MET A 228 10.29 7.08 12.14
N LEU A 229 9.11 6.76 12.64
CA LEU A 229 7.96 7.65 12.59
C LEU A 229 8.26 9.00 13.29
N VAL A 230 8.85 8.96 14.47
CA VAL A 230 9.26 10.18 15.17
C VAL A 230 10.30 10.98 14.38
N LYS A 231 11.30 10.33 13.80
CA LYS A 231 12.34 11.00 12.97
C LYS A 231 11.76 11.60 11.70
N ILE A 232 10.87 10.90 11.01
CA ILE A 232 10.19 11.38 9.81
C ILE A 232 9.34 12.62 10.12
N ASN A 233 8.57 12.58 11.20
CA ASN A 233 7.73 13.70 11.59
C ASN A 233 8.54 14.95 12.01
N LYS A 234 9.77 14.77 12.48
CA LYS A 234 10.72 15.87 12.74
C LYS A 234 11.27 16.53 11.46
N LEU A 235 11.08 15.93 10.28
CA LEU A 235 11.50 16.56 9.03
C LEU A 235 10.68 17.82 8.71
N GLY A 236 9.48 17.96 9.29
CA GLY A 236 8.66 19.16 9.15
C GLY A 236 8.04 19.34 7.75
N ILE A 237 7.98 18.29 6.92
CA ILE A 237 7.33 18.34 5.61
C ILE A 237 5.84 18.65 5.76
N GLY A 238 5.19 17.99 6.72
CA GLY A 238 3.83 18.27 7.14
C GLY A 238 2.73 17.92 6.13
N PRO A 239 1.45 18.07 6.52
CA PRO A 239 0.31 17.79 5.66
C PRO A 239 0.34 18.57 4.36
N GLY A 240 0.10 17.90 3.24
CA GLY A 240 0.19 18.52 1.90
C GLY A 240 1.58 18.98 1.50
N GLY A 241 2.62 18.73 2.30
CA GLY A 241 3.97 19.27 2.08
C GLY A 241 4.11 20.76 2.41
N LEU A 242 3.17 21.32 3.16
CA LEU A 242 3.10 22.76 3.47
C LEU A 242 3.60 23.10 4.88
N GLY A 243 4.41 22.23 5.46
CA GLY A 243 4.93 22.37 6.81
C GLY A 243 4.00 21.82 7.88
N GLY A 244 4.57 21.47 9.02
CA GLY A 244 3.83 20.91 10.14
C GLY A 244 4.53 19.71 10.78
N THR A 245 3.88 19.09 11.74
CA THR A 245 4.43 18.00 12.54
C THR A 245 4.03 16.61 12.06
N THR A 246 3.04 16.51 11.15
CA THR A 246 2.53 15.26 10.62
C THR A 246 2.99 15.03 9.18
N THR A 247 4.19 14.46 9.02
CA THR A 247 4.74 14.08 7.70
C THR A 247 4.30 12.67 7.32
N ALA A 248 4.23 11.76 8.30
CA ALA A 248 3.76 10.37 8.11
C ALA A 248 2.81 9.96 9.23
N LEU A 249 1.89 9.06 8.91
CA LEU A 249 0.96 8.42 9.84
C LEU A 249 1.54 7.13 10.43
N ALA A 250 2.29 6.37 9.61
CA ALA A 250 2.92 5.13 10.03
C ALA A 250 4.21 4.82 9.25
N VAL A 251 5.06 4.02 9.89
CA VAL A 251 6.18 3.31 9.26
C VAL A 251 5.99 1.84 9.58
N ASN A 252 5.79 1.03 8.56
CA ASN A 252 5.59 -0.42 8.66
C ASN A 252 6.80 -1.14 8.05
N ILE A 253 7.46 -2.01 8.80
CA ILE A 253 8.68 -2.70 8.36
C ILE A 253 8.45 -4.21 8.34
N ASN A 254 8.70 -4.83 7.19
CA ASN A 254 8.75 -6.27 7.03
C ASN A 254 10.20 -6.71 6.80
N THR A 255 10.62 -7.80 7.43
CA THR A 255 11.96 -8.36 7.30
C THR A 255 11.95 -9.75 6.69
N TYR A 256 13.04 -10.14 6.07
CA TYR A 256 13.23 -11.48 5.53
C TYR A 256 14.71 -11.88 5.63
N PRO A 257 15.04 -13.17 5.85
CA PRO A 257 16.42 -13.64 5.79
C PRO A 257 17.12 -13.22 4.50
N THR A 258 18.41 -12.86 4.60
CA THR A 258 19.18 -12.39 3.46
C THR A 258 20.54 -13.07 3.38
N HIS A 259 21.23 -12.90 2.25
CA HIS A 259 22.60 -13.41 2.08
C HIS A 259 23.56 -12.66 3.00
N ILE A 260 24.57 -13.37 3.56
CA ILE A 260 25.53 -12.81 4.52
C ILE A 260 26.28 -11.55 4.01
N ALA A 261 26.42 -11.40 2.71
CA ALA A 261 27.10 -10.26 2.07
C ALA A 261 26.16 -9.11 1.65
N GLY A 262 24.85 -9.20 1.93
CA GLY A 262 23.89 -8.21 1.47
C GLY A 262 23.01 -7.64 2.59
N LEU A 263 22.53 -6.42 2.38
CA LEU A 263 21.50 -5.77 3.20
C LEU A 263 20.59 -4.92 2.29
N PRO A 264 19.75 -5.58 1.45
CA PRO A 264 18.82 -4.85 0.59
C PRO A 264 17.72 -4.20 1.44
N VAL A 265 17.37 -2.96 1.09
CA VAL A 265 16.32 -2.17 1.74
C VAL A 265 15.48 -1.51 0.65
N ALA A 266 14.19 -1.74 0.68
CA ALA A 266 13.24 -1.02 -0.15
C ALA A 266 12.34 -0.14 0.73
N VAL A 267 12.05 1.05 0.25
CA VAL A 267 11.13 2.00 0.89
C VAL A 267 10.05 2.33 -0.13
N ASN A 268 8.84 1.84 0.10
CA ASN A 268 7.68 2.12 -0.73
C ASN A 268 6.82 3.18 -0.05
N ILE A 269 6.61 4.30 -0.73
CA ILE A 269 5.86 5.43 -0.19
C ILE A 269 4.41 5.33 -0.64
N CYS A 270 3.47 5.53 0.29
CA CYS A 270 2.07 5.74 0.00
C CYS A 270 1.60 7.09 0.53
N CYS A 271 0.68 7.74 -0.17
CA CYS A 271 0.07 9.00 0.24
C CYS A 271 -0.93 8.80 1.40
N HIS A 272 -1.56 9.88 1.84
CA HIS A 272 -2.61 9.84 2.87
C HIS A 272 -3.83 8.97 2.50
N VAL A 273 -4.02 8.65 1.22
CA VAL A 273 -5.04 7.70 0.77
C VAL A 273 -4.42 6.31 0.64
N ASN A 274 -3.94 5.74 1.75
CA ASN A 274 -3.42 4.38 1.80
C ASN A 274 -4.59 3.39 1.92
N ARG A 275 -5.03 2.90 0.77
CA ARG A 275 -6.20 2.04 0.61
C ARG A 275 -5.82 0.58 0.57
N HIS A 276 -6.58 -0.25 1.26
CA HIS A 276 -6.49 -1.70 1.08
C HIS A 276 -7.80 -2.36 1.52
N ALA A 277 -8.07 -3.53 0.97
CA ALA A 277 -9.17 -4.38 1.37
C ALA A 277 -8.69 -5.83 1.48
N VAL A 278 -9.29 -6.60 2.37
CA VAL A 278 -8.95 -8.02 2.57
C VAL A 278 -10.21 -8.86 2.52
N ARG A 279 -10.14 -9.99 1.81
CA ARG A 279 -11.20 -11.02 1.77
C ARG A 279 -10.58 -12.39 1.98
N THR A 280 -11.26 -13.22 2.74
CA THR A 280 -10.92 -14.64 2.90
C THR A 280 -12.09 -15.48 2.43
N ILE A 281 -11.80 -16.35 1.49
CA ILE A 281 -12.76 -17.26 0.84
C ILE A 281 -12.51 -18.67 1.32
#